data_08b5c4da29eb5909bba596dd0d1ebbd9
#
_entry.id   08b5c4da29eb5909bba596dd0d1ebbd9
#
_cell.length_a   1.000
_cell.length_b   1.000
_cell.length_c   1.000
_cell.angle_alpha   90.00
_cell.angle_beta   90.00
_cell.angle_gamma   90.00
#
_symmetry.space_group_name_H-M   'P 1'
#
loop_
_entity.id
_entity.type
_entity.pdbx_description
1 polymer ?
#
loop_
_entity_poly.entity_id
_entity_poly.type
_entity_poly.pdbx_seq_one_letter_code
_entity_poly.pdbx_strand_id
1 'polypeptide(L)'
;MIKFIKNNIFPLKNYDIRSCCFPLLLLVYGIGFIGVYLIYMLDIREKQLIKQVLYQKQIIAFGIGLALILVVSLIDYHFIAKISPGLYIIGMGLLLICKYLNNPPIYGWAHYTARRWIKIGGDPALKENNPGFEFQPSELVKVALVVFLAMFFYKMQKHIKKLWVLALALLLTALPTYFIFEQPDLSTTILIVAVFSVMVLISGASYKYIVTFLVIFIPTSIFLFWYVQQDFQVLLNEYQQNRVLAMLHPEDYPELTYQQQNAEQAIKAGGLVGKFMNGMESDRASRSVPVKESDFIFSAVAEEFGFIGSIIVLVLYAFLILFIIRVARKASDYLGRMIAIGFGTMLLIQVFINIGVVTSLLPNTGIALPFMSSGLSSLLVNLLMIGIILNISMQPKKAEAPKEDSEFGFIDA
;
A
#
# COMPACT_ATOMS: atom_id res chain seq x y z
N MET A 1 -0.74 32.68 -15.91
CA MET A 1 -0.63 31.23 -15.90
C MET A 1 0.73 30.76 -15.36
N ILE A 2 1.88 31.13 -15.95
CA ILE A 2 3.23 30.71 -15.51
C ILE A 2 3.51 31.09 -14.02
N LYS A 3 3.15 32.32 -13.59
CA LYS A 3 3.34 32.76 -12.20
C LYS A 3 2.47 31.99 -11.21
N PHE A 4 1.27 31.55 -11.62
CA PHE A 4 0.40 30.68 -10.82
C PHE A 4 1.01 29.27 -10.66
N ILE A 5 1.48 28.70 -11.76
CA ILE A 5 2.15 27.38 -11.75
C ILE A 5 3.38 27.41 -10.85
N LYS A 6 4.25 28.42 -11.01
CA LYS A 6 5.49 28.56 -10.23
C LYS A 6 5.25 28.77 -8.74
N ASN A 7 4.18 29.48 -8.36
CA ASN A 7 3.93 29.81 -6.95
C ASN A 7 3.06 28.78 -6.22
N ASN A 8 2.17 28.07 -6.93
CA ASN A 8 1.20 27.18 -6.30
C ASN A 8 1.46 25.69 -6.54
N ILE A 9 2.10 25.34 -7.66
CA ILE A 9 2.36 23.95 -8.01
C ILE A 9 3.81 23.59 -7.69
N PHE A 10 4.76 24.47 -8.04
CA PHE A 10 6.19 24.28 -7.86
C PHE A 10 6.84 25.41 -7.04
N PRO A 11 6.52 25.56 -5.75
CA PRO A 11 7.09 26.61 -4.91
C PRO A 11 8.52 26.27 -4.45
N LEU A 12 9.43 26.06 -5.38
CA LEU A 12 10.82 25.59 -5.13
C LEU A 12 11.58 26.48 -4.14
N LYS A 13 11.19 27.77 -4.00
CA LYS A 13 11.79 28.68 -3.02
C LYS A 13 11.51 28.30 -1.56
N ASN A 14 10.47 27.49 -1.33
CA ASN A 14 10.05 27.08 0.01
C ASN A 14 10.67 25.74 0.41
N TYR A 15 11.41 25.09 -0.51
CA TYR A 15 11.97 23.76 -0.27
C TYR A 15 13.38 23.87 0.29
N ASP A 16 13.62 23.13 1.36
CA ASP A 16 14.95 22.87 1.88
C ASP A 16 15.40 21.46 1.45
N ILE A 17 16.20 21.42 0.39
CA ILE A 17 16.71 20.16 -0.19
C ILE A 17 17.59 19.42 0.85
N ARG A 18 18.22 20.12 1.80
CA ARG A 18 19.04 19.51 2.86
C ARG A 18 18.18 18.69 3.84
N SER A 19 16.92 19.05 3.96
CA SER A 19 15.94 18.35 4.80
C SER A 19 15.32 17.14 4.08
N CYS A 20 15.63 16.92 2.78
CA CYS A 20 15.15 15.77 2.02
C CYS A 20 15.58 14.46 2.68
N CYS A 21 14.62 13.56 2.88
CA CYS A 21 14.87 12.26 3.51
C CYS A 21 15.49 11.26 2.51
N PHE A 22 16.74 11.53 2.05
CA PHE A 22 17.46 10.64 1.13
C PHE A 22 17.58 9.18 1.62
N PRO A 23 17.75 8.88 2.93
CA PRO A 23 17.76 7.50 3.40
C PRO A 23 16.49 6.73 3.05
N LEU A 24 15.33 7.41 2.97
CA LEU A 24 14.08 6.79 2.53
C LEU A 24 14.19 6.27 1.09
N LEU A 25 14.76 7.06 0.20
CA LEU A 25 14.98 6.69 -1.20
C LEU A 25 15.94 5.50 -1.33
N LEU A 26 17.04 5.53 -0.57
CA LEU A 26 18.01 4.42 -0.56
C LEU A 26 17.36 3.11 -0.09
N LEU A 27 16.52 3.15 0.95
CA LEU A 27 15.80 1.97 1.43
C LEU A 27 14.82 1.42 0.38
N VAL A 28 14.04 2.29 -0.26
CA VAL A 28 13.09 1.90 -1.31
C VAL A 28 13.80 1.20 -2.45
N TYR A 29 14.90 1.78 -2.97
CA TYR A 29 15.66 1.17 -4.07
C TYR A 29 16.50 -0.02 -3.61
N GLY A 30 16.96 -0.05 -2.37
CA GLY A 30 17.63 -1.22 -1.78
C GLY A 30 16.71 -2.43 -1.68
N ILE A 31 15.49 -2.24 -1.15
CA ILE A 31 14.43 -3.29 -1.11
C ILE A 31 14.07 -3.70 -2.54
N GLY A 32 13.90 -2.73 -3.44
CA GLY A 32 13.60 -2.98 -4.85
C GLY A 32 14.69 -3.78 -5.55
N PHE A 33 15.95 -3.50 -5.29
CA PHE A 33 17.08 -4.26 -5.84
C PHE A 33 17.05 -5.73 -5.39
N ILE A 34 16.76 -5.99 -4.10
CA ILE A 34 16.60 -7.37 -3.61
C ILE A 34 15.45 -8.06 -4.35
N GLY A 35 14.30 -7.35 -4.55
CA GLY A 35 13.15 -7.89 -5.29
C GLY A 35 13.48 -8.20 -6.74
N VAL A 36 14.11 -7.27 -7.48
CA VAL A 36 14.53 -7.47 -8.88
C VAL A 36 15.50 -8.63 -8.99
N TYR A 37 16.47 -8.73 -8.06
CA TYR A 37 17.44 -9.82 -8.03
C TYR A 37 16.77 -11.18 -7.85
N LEU A 38 15.80 -11.28 -6.91
CA LEU A 38 15.03 -12.51 -6.71
C LEU A 38 14.21 -12.89 -7.93
N ILE A 39 13.49 -11.93 -8.53
CA ILE A 39 12.71 -12.15 -9.76
C ILE A 39 13.61 -12.63 -10.89
N TYR A 40 14.79 -12.01 -11.06
CA TYR A 40 15.81 -12.44 -12.04
C TYR A 40 16.25 -13.89 -11.82
N MET A 41 16.52 -14.28 -10.55
CA MET A 41 16.90 -15.63 -10.20
C MET A 41 15.77 -16.65 -10.48
N LEU A 42 14.53 -16.27 -10.19
CA LEU A 42 13.35 -17.10 -10.49
C LEU A 42 13.15 -17.25 -12.00
N ASP A 43 13.26 -16.18 -12.78
CA ASP A 43 13.11 -16.17 -14.25
C ASP A 43 14.15 -17.09 -14.93
N ILE A 44 15.42 -16.97 -14.54
CA ILE A 44 16.50 -17.79 -15.13
C ILE A 44 16.30 -19.29 -14.82
N ARG A 45 15.91 -19.61 -13.59
CA ARG A 45 15.78 -21.00 -13.14
C ARG A 45 14.60 -21.72 -13.76
N GLU A 46 13.54 -21.01 -14.14
CA GLU A 46 12.35 -21.65 -14.73
C GLU A 46 12.50 -21.99 -16.20
N LYS A 47 13.58 -21.52 -16.90
CA LYS A 47 13.83 -21.77 -18.32
C LYS A 47 12.63 -21.51 -19.26
N GLN A 48 11.60 -20.79 -18.78
CA GLN A 48 10.41 -20.47 -19.57
C GLN A 48 10.61 -19.11 -20.25
N LEU A 49 10.73 -19.10 -21.57
CA LEU A 49 10.90 -17.91 -22.41
C LEU A 49 9.89 -16.78 -22.14
N ILE A 50 8.69 -17.10 -21.68
CA ILE A 50 7.63 -16.13 -21.40
C ILE A 50 7.89 -15.34 -20.11
N LYS A 51 8.57 -15.91 -19.12
CA LYS A 51 8.84 -15.28 -17.82
C LYS A 51 10.14 -14.47 -17.78
N GLN A 52 11.08 -14.71 -18.70
CA GLN A 52 12.36 -13.97 -18.79
C GLN A 52 12.21 -12.44 -18.93
N VAL A 53 11.02 -11.94 -19.22
CA VAL A 53 10.74 -10.51 -19.39
C VAL A 53 10.31 -9.83 -18.07
N LEU A 54 10.02 -10.58 -17.00
CA LEU A 54 9.40 -10.01 -15.80
C LEU A 54 10.36 -9.09 -15.04
N TYR A 55 11.62 -9.53 -14.81
CA TYR A 55 12.63 -8.70 -14.15
C TYR A 55 12.96 -7.44 -14.96
N GLN A 56 12.97 -7.53 -16.33
CA GLN A 56 13.20 -6.37 -17.19
C GLN A 56 12.09 -5.33 -17.05
N LYS A 57 10.82 -5.78 -17.04
CA LYS A 57 9.67 -4.91 -16.78
C LYS A 57 9.78 -4.24 -15.42
N GLN A 58 10.24 -4.96 -14.40
CA GLN A 58 10.43 -4.43 -13.05
C GLN A 58 11.53 -3.36 -13.01
N ILE A 59 12.67 -3.57 -13.69
CA ILE A 59 13.75 -2.57 -13.81
C ILE A 59 13.23 -1.31 -14.50
N ILE A 60 12.52 -1.46 -15.63
CA ILE A 60 11.93 -0.33 -16.37
C ILE A 60 10.94 0.42 -15.46
N ALA A 61 10.11 -0.30 -14.69
CA ALA A 61 9.16 0.31 -13.76
C ALA A 61 9.87 1.10 -12.65
N PHE A 62 11.00 0.63 -12.13
CA PHE A 62 11.81 1.40 -11.18
C PHE A 62 12.43 2.65 -11.82
N GLY A 63 12.86 2.57 -13.09
CA GLY A 63 13.32 3.73 -13.84
C GLY A 63 12.24 4.79 -14.05
N ILE A 64 11.05 4.37 -14.49
CA ILE A 64 9.86 5.24 -14.60
C ILE A 64 9.47 5.79 -13.22
N GLY A 65 9.50 4.94 -12.19
CA GLY A 65 9.20 5.31 -10.82
C GLY A 65 10.16 6.36 -10.26
N LEU A 66 11.44 6.32 -10.61
CA LEU A 66 12.40 7.37 -10.23
C LEU A 66 12.03 8.72 -10.84
N ALA A 67 11.71 8.72 -12.14
CA ALA A 67 11.23 9.94 -12.80
C ALA A 67 9.93 10.45 -12.13
N LEU A 68 9.00 9.55 -11.80
CA LEU A 68 7.76 9.87 -11.10
C LEU A 68 8.03 10.46 -9.72
N ILE A 69 8.91 9.86 -8.92
CA ILE A 69 9.33 10.38 -7.61
C ILE A 69 9.88 11.80 -7.75
N LEU A 70 10.80 12.02 -8.70
CA LEU A 70 11.41 13.32 -8.92
C LEU A 70 10.37 14.38 -9.28
N VAL A 71 9.46 14.07 -10.21
CA VAL A 71 8.40 15.01 -10.61
C VAL A 71 7.45 15.29 -9.45
N VAL A 72 6.96 14.25 -8.78
CA VAL A 72 5.98 14.39 -7.69
C VAL A 72 6.59 15.08 -6.47
N SER A 73 7.86 14.83 -6.16
CA SER A 73 8.55 15.48 -5.05
C SER A 73 8.71 17.01 -5.24
N LEU A 74 8.61 17.50 -6.46
CA LEU A 74 8.63 18.94 -6.76
C LEU A 74 7.24 19.57 -6.72
N ILE A 75 6.16 18.79 -6.74
CA ILE A 75 4.78 19.28 -6.64
C ILE A 75 4.42 19.46 -5.17
N ASP A 76 3.92 20.64 -4.81
CA ASP A 76 3.50 20.94 -3.43
C ASP A 76 2.38 20.01 -2.99
N TYR A 77 2.59 19.32 -1.84
CA TYR A 77 1.58 18.41 -1.27
C TYR A 77 0.28 19.14 -0.90
N HIS A 78 0.33 20.45 -0.61
CA HIS A 78 -0.87 21.26 -0.40
C HIS A 78 -1.70 21.38 -1.69
N PHE A 79 -1.04 21.50 -2.85
CA PHE A 79 -1.73 21.50 -4.13
C PHE A 79 -2.36 20.14 -4.40
N ILE A 80 -1.62 19.03 -4.18
CA ILE A 80 -2.14 17.66 -4.33
C ILE A 80 -3.36 17.47 -3.42
N ALA A 81 -3.29 17.91 -2.16
CA ALA A 81 -4.40 17.83 -1.23
C ALA A 81 -5.59 18.71 -1.65
N LYS A 82 -5.34 19.87 -2.25
CA LYS A 82 -6.41 20.75 -2.74
C LYS A 82 -7.21 20.12 -3.87
N ILE A 83 -6.57 19.36 -4.75
CA ILE A 83 -7.23 18.67 -5.87
C ILE A 83 -7.77 17.28 -5.47
N SER A 84 -7.48 16.81 -4.26
CA SER A 84 -7.86 15.47 -3.80
C SER A 84 -9.36 15.14 -3.85
N PRO A 85 -10.32 16.10 -3.68
CA PRO A 85 -11.73 15.79 -3.91
C PRO A 85 -12.02 15.39 -5.36
N GLY A 86 -11.35 16.02 -6.33
CA GLY A 86 -11.43 15.62 -7.74
C GLY A 86 -10.80 14.24 -7.98
N LEU A 87 -9.64 13.97 -7.37
CA LEU A 87 -9.01 12.65 -7.46
C LEU A 87 -9.88 11.54 -6.84
N TYR A 88 -10.57 11.85 -5.74
CA TYR A 88 -11.52 10.94 -5.11
C TYR A 88 -12.69 10.62 -6.06
N ILE A 89 -13.30 11.64 -6.69
CA ILE A 89 -14.40 11.45 -7.66
C ILE A 89 -13.93 10.65 -8.88
N ILE A 90 -12.74 10.95 -9.41
CA ILE A 90 -12.14 10.19 -10.52
C ILE A 90 -11.93 8.73 -10.09
N GLY A 91 -11.38 8.51 -8.89
CA GLY A 91 -11.18 7.17 -8.34
C GLY A 91 -12.49 6.38 -8.24
N MET A 92 -13.55 7.02 -7.76
CA MET A 92 -14.89 6.41 -7.74
C MET A 92 -15.39 6.07 -9.16
N GLY A 93 -15.20 6.97 -10.12
CA GLY A 93 -15.51 6.71 -11.52
C GLY A 93 -14.77 5.50 -12.09
N LEU A 94 -13.48 5.36 -11.77
CA LEU A 94 -12.67 4.21 -12.17
C LEU A 94 -13.17 2.89 -11.56
N LEU A 95 -13.59 2.88 -10.29
CA LEU A 95 -14.19 1.70 -9.67
C LEU A 95 -15.51 1.30 -10.35
N LEU A 96 -16.34 2.29 -10.70
CA LEU A 96 -17.59 2.05 -11.44
C LEU A 96 -17.32 1.54 -12.87
N ILE A 97 -16.35 2.11 -13.58
CA ILE A 97 -15.90 1.62 -14.89
C ILE A 97 -15.44 0.16 -14.79
N CYS A 98 -14.60 -0.15 -13.81
CA CYS A 98 -14.14 -1.51 -13.58
C CYS A 98 -15.30 -2.50 -13.36
N LYS A 99 -16.34 -2.08 -12.65
CA LYS A 99 -17.51 -2.93 -12.34
C LYS A 99 -18.47 -3.09 -13.51
N TYR A 100 -18.82 -2.00 -14.19
CA TYR A 100 -19.96 -1.97 -15.13
C TYR A 100 -19.59 -1.93 -16.60
N LEU A 101 -18.40 -1.45 -16.97
CA LEU A 101 -18.03 -1.29 -18.38
C LEU A 101 -17.46 -2.60 -18.94
N ASN A 102 -18.07 -3.10 -20.03
CA ASN A 102 -17.73 -4.40 -20.62
C ASN A 102 -17.14 -4.29 -22.04
N ASN A 103 -17.19 -3.11 -22.65
CA ASN A 103 -16.90 -2.93 -24.08
C ASN A 103 -15.62 -2.11 -24.31
N PRO A 104 -14.82 -2.44 -25.35
CA PRO A 104 -13.69 -1.62 -25.76
C PRO A 104 -14.10 -0.17 -26.08
N PRO A 105 -13.18 0.81 -26.03
CA PRO A 105 -11.75 0.65 -25.80
C PRO A 105 -11.30 0.54 -24.35
N ILE A 106 -12.19 0.78 -23.37
CA ILE A 106 -11.90 0.74 -21.93
C ILE A 106 -12.93 -0.16 -21.26
N TYR A 107 -12.49 -1.20 -20.57
CA TYR A 107 -13.39 -2.15 -19.91
C TYR A 107 -12.76 -2.77 -18.66
N GLY A 108 -13.64 -3.27 -17.76
CA GLY A 108 -13.22 -4.03 -16.60
C GLY A 108 -12.74 -5.41 -16.99
N TRP A 109 -11.57 -5.78 -16.53
CA TRP A 109 -10.92 -7.06 -16.81
C TRP A 109 -10.83 -7.93 -15.56
N ALA A 110 -11.10 -9.22 -15.73
CA ALA A 110 -11.01 -10.21 -14.67
C ALA A 110 -9.78 -11.09 -14.88
N HIS A 111 -8.94 -11.17 -13.85
CA HIS A 111 -7.99 -12.25 -13.72
C HIS A 111 -8.64 -13.34 -12.87
N TYR A 112 -8.72 -14.56 -13.39
CA TYR A 112 -9.47 -15.67 -12.78
C TYR A 112 -10.96 -15.30 -12.61
N THR A 113 -11.48 -15.28 -11.40
CA THR A 113 -12.88 -15.00 -11.08
C THR A 113 -13.15 -13.57 -10.62
N ALA A 114 -12.10 -12.77 -10.35
CA ALA A 114 -12.21 -11.45 -9.75
C ALA A 114 -11.96 -10.32 -10.75
N ARG A 115 -12.96 -9.46 -10.95
CA ARG A 115 -12.89 -8.32 -11.84
C ARG A 115 -12.38 -7.09 -11.11
N ARG A 116 -11.04 -6.91 -11.11
CA ARG A 116 -10.34 -5.87 -10.33
C ARG A 116 -9.51 -4.92 -11.17
N TRP A 117 -9.38 -5.18 -12.48
CA TRP A 117 -8.50 -4.46 -13.38
C TRP A 117 -9.30 -3.68 -14.41
N ILE A 118 -8.78 -2.55 -14.86
CA ILE A 118 -9.24 -1.87 -16.06
C ILE A 118 -8.24 -2.15 -17.16
N LYS A 119 -8.74 -2.53 -18.32
CA LYS A 119 -7.95 -2.74 -19.53
C LYS A 119 -8.28 -1.70 -20.57
N ILE A 120 -7.25 -1.16 -21.21
CA ILE A 120 -7.35 -0.18 -22.29
C ILE A 120 -6.78 -0.83 -23.55
N GLY A 121 -7.61 -0.97 -24.57
CA GLY A 121 -7.26 -1.69 -25.80
C GLY A 121 -7.39 -3.21 -25.65
N GLY A 122 -7.06 -3.94 -26.71
CA GLY A 122 -7.24 -5.39 -26.79
C GLY A 122 -8.68 -5.81 -27.10
N ASP A 123 -8.90 -7.12 -27.09
CA ASP A 123 -10.19 -7.74 -27.37
C ASP A 123 -10.70 -8.45 -26.09
N PRO A 124 -11.89 -8.07 -25.56
CA PRO A 124 -12.47 -8.73 -24.39
C PRO A 124 -12.73 -10.23 -24.56
N ALA A 125 -12.86 -10.71 -25.80
CA ALA A 125 -13.08 -12.12 -26.09
C ALA A 125 -11.80 -12.97 -25.89
N LEU A 126 -10.60 -12.36 -25.89
CA LEU A 126 -9.34 -13.05 -25.67
C LEU A 126 -9.09 -13.22 -24.17
N LYS A 127 -9.09 -14.47 -23.68
CA LYS A 127 -8.80 -14.76 -22.28
C LYS A 127 -7.31 -14.68 -21.93
N GLU A 128 -6.44 -15.06 -22.88
CA GLU A 128 -4.98 -15.09 -22.71
C GLU A 128 -4.31 -14.25 -23.82
N ASN A 129 -3.11 -13.73 -23.53
CA ASN A 129 -2.32 -12.91 -24.45
C ASN A 129 -3.08 -11.72 -25.05
N ASN A 130 -4.07 -11.20 -24.35
CA ASN A 130 -4.85 -10.05 -24.79
C ASN A 130 -3.96 -8.79 -24.71
N PRO A 131 -3.61 -8.16 -25.86
CA PRO A 131 -2.77 -6.96 -25.86
C PRO A 131 -3.54 -5.80 -25.21
N GLY A 132 -2.80 -4.85 -24.62
CA GLY A 132 -3.39 -3.66 -24.02
C GLY A 132 -2.71 -3.28 -22.72
N PHE A 133 -3.01 -2.08 -22.26
CA PHE A 133 -2.53 -1.58 -20.95
C PHE A 133 -3.56 -1.93 -19.89
N GLU A 134 -3.08 -2.50 -18.78
CA GLU A 134 -3.95 -2.82 -17.65
C GLU A 134 -3.42 -2.20 -16.36
N PHE A 135 -4.35 -1.72 -15.54
CA PHE A 135 -4.04 -1.20 -14.21
C PHE A 135 -5.18 -1.48 -13.24
N GLN A 136 -4.83 -1.49 -11.95
CA GLN A 136 -5.80 -1.76 -10.88
C GLN A 136 -6.29 -0.44 -10.28
N PRO A 137 -7.58 -0.08 -10.44
CA PRO A 137 -8.14 1.17 -9.91
C PRO A 137 -8.01 1.32 -8.39
N SER A 138 -8.17 0.24 -7.63
CA SER A 138 -8.09 0.26 -6.17
C SER A 138 -6.72 0.74 -5.68
N GLU A 139 -5.63 0.53 -6.45
CA GLU A 139 -4.30 1.05 -6.10
C GLU A 139 -4.28 2.59 -6.09
N LEU A 140 -4.84 3.23 -7.11
CA LEU A 140 -4.94 4.69 -7.19
C LEU A 140 -5.92 5.26 -6.16
N VAL A 141 -7.05 4.56 -5.95
CA VAL A 141 -8.09 4.97 -4.99
C VAL A 141 -7.55 4.99 -3.57
N LYS A 142 -6.72 4.05 -3.16
CA LYS A 142 -6.09 4.04 -1.83
C LYS A 142 -5.31 5.33 -1.56
N VAL A 143 -4.48 5.74 -2.51
CA VAL A 143 -3.67 6.97 -2.38
C VAL A 143 -4.54 8.22 -2.39
N ALA A 144 -5.48 8.30 -3.33
CA ALA A 144 -6.42 9.42 -3.41
C ALA A 144 -7.24 9.55 -2.13
N LEU A 145 -7.69 8.45 -1.55
CA LEU A 145 -8.45 8.41 -0.30
C LEU A 145 -7.65 8.91 0.89
N VAL A 146 -6.38 8.49 1.03
CA VAL A 146 -5.51 8.96 2.13
C VAL A 146 -5.31 10.47 2.05
N VAL A 147 -4.99 11.01 0.86
CA VAL A 147 -4.81 12.46 0.68
C VAL A 147 -6.11 13.21 0.90
N PHE A 148 -7.22 12.68 0.41
CA PHE A 148 -8.55 13.26 0.60
C PHE A 148 -8.96 13.31 2.08
N LEU A 149 -8.78 12.21 2.82
CA LEU A 149 -9.07 12.17 4.25
C LEU A 149 -8.16 13.12 5.05
N ALA A 150 -6.87 13.20 4.70
CA ALA A 150 -5.95 14.14 5.33
C ALA A 150 -6.43 15.59 5.13
N MET A 151 -6.86 15.96 3.90
CA MET A 151 -7.44 17.27 3.59
C MET A 151 -8.78 17.50 4.29
N PHE A 152 -9.63 16.47 4.37
CA PHE A 152 -10.89 16.52 5.10
C PHE A 152 -10.66 16.83 6.58
N PHE A 153 -9.79 16.07 7.25
CA PHE A 153 -9.46 16.29 8.67
C PHE A 153 -8.79 17.64 8.90
N TYR A 154 -7.93 18.10 7.98
CA TYR A 154 -7.33 19.41 8.02
C TYR A 154 -8.39 20.51 7.99
N LYS A 155 -9.35 20.45 7.08
CA LYS A 155 -10.45 21.45 6.99
C LYS A 155 -11.40 21.37 8.19
N MET A 156 -11.64 20.17 8.72
CA MET A 156 -12.56 19.93 9.83
C MET A 156 -11.88 20.03 11.20
N GLN A 157 -10.62 20.45 11.29
CA GLN A 157 -9.82 20.46 12.52
C GLN A 157 -10.51 21.17 13.68
N LYS A 158 -11.22 22.29 13.42
CA LYS A 158 -11.99 23.02 14.44
C LYS A 158 -13.20 22.23 14.99
N HIS A 159 -13.71 21.29 14.21
CA HIS A 159 -14.92 20.50 14.53
C HIS A 159 -14.62 19.01 14.76
N ILE A 160 -13.35 18.62 14.78
CA ILE A 160 -12.91 17.21 14.81
C ILE A 160 -13.43 16.43 16.04
N LYS A 161 -13.75 17.13 17.13
CA LYS A 161 -14.34 16.55 18.34
C LYS A 161 -15.85 16.30 18.23
N LYS A 162 -16.50 16.68 17.12
CA LYS A 162 -17.93 16.45 16.91
C LYS A 162 -18.17 15.13 16.21
N LEU A 163 -19.17 14.36 16.68
CA LEU A 163 -19.46 13.02 16.15
C LEU A 163 -19.81 13.03 14.65
N TRP A 164 -20.53 14.06 14.17
CA TRP A 164 -20.92 14.13 12.75
C TRP A 164 -19.73 14.21 11.81
N VAL A 165 -18.58 14.79 12.24
CA VAL A 165 -17.35 14.84 11.43
C VAL A 165 -16.79 13.44 11.23
N LEU A 166 -16.77 12.63 12.30
CA LEU A 166 -16.31 11.24 12.22
C LEU A 166 -17.28 10.38 11.41
N ALA A 167 -18.60 10.58 11.59
CA ALA A 167 -19.61 9.88 10.80
C ALA A 167 -19.51 10.21 9.30
N LEU A 168 -19.25 11.46 8.95
CA LEU A 168 -19.04 11.88 7.56
C LEU A 168 -17.73 11.30 7.00
N ALA A 169 -16.62 11.32 7.77
CA ALA A 169 -15.37 10.70 7.35
C ALA A 169 -15.55 9.18 7.11
N LEU A 170 -16.29 8.50 8.00
CA LEU A 170 -16.63 7.10 7.84
C LEU A 170 -17.44 6.84 6.58
N LEU A 171 -18.48 7.63 6.31
CA LEU A 171 -19.31 7.52 5.11
C LEU A 171 -18.48 7.70 3.83
N LEU A 172 -17.61 8.72 3.81
CA LEU A 172 -16.72 9.00 2.68
C LEU A 172 -15.67 7.90 2.46
N THR A 173 -15.27 7.20 3.51
CA THR A 173 -14.38 6.03 3.41
C THR A 173 -15.16 4.77 3.03
N ALA A 174 -16.34 4.56 3.60
CA ALA A 174 -17.16 3.38 3.36
C ALA A 174 -17.57 3.24 1.89
N LEU A 175 -17.81 4.36 1.20
CA LEU A 175 -18.27 4.35 -0.19
C LEU A 175 -17.27 3.67 -1.15
N PRO A 176 -15.99 4.09 -1.27
CA PRO A 176 -15.03 3.36 -2.10
C PRO A 176 -14.72 1.96 -1.56
N THR A 177 -14.70 1.79 -0.23
CA THR A 177 -14.45 0.48 0.40
C THR A 177 -15.51 -0.54 0.03
N TYR A 178 -16.77 -0.15 -0.05
CA TYR A 178 -17.86 -1.01 -0.49
C TYR A 178 -17.66 -1.52 -1.93
N PHE A 179 -17.30 -0.64 -2.88
CA PHE A 179 -17.04 -1.06 -4.26
C PHE A 179 -15.81 -1.98 -4.39
N ILE A 180 -14.78 -1.77 -3.57
CA ILE A 180 -13.59 -2.63 -3.52
C ILE A 180 -13.94 -3.99 -2.91
N PHE A 181 -14.78 -4.01 -1.86
CA PHE A 181 -15.27 -5.24 -1.26
C PHE A 181 -16.09 -6.09 -2.22
N GLU A 182 -16.96 -5.46 -3.02
CA GLU A 182 -17.72 -6.15 -4.09
C GLU A 182 -16.85 -6.72 -5.23
N GLN A 183 -15.61 -6.20 -5.39
CA GLN A 183 -14.60 -6.73 -6.32
C GLN A 183 -13.81 -7.91 -5.74
N PRO A 184 -14.31 -8.67 -4.80
CA PRO A 184 -13.76 -9.57 -3.80
C PRO A 184 -12.30 -9.26 -3.36
N ASP A 185 -11.96 -7.97 -3.17
CA ASP A 185 -10.64 -7.55 -2.69
C ASP A 185 -10.65 -7.29 -1.17
N LEU A 186 -10.68 -8.40 -0.42
CA LEU A 186 -10.75 -8.36 1.04
C LEU A 186 -9.53 -7.67 1.66
N SER A 187 -8.36 -7.89 1.09
CA SER A 187 -7.10 -7.32 1.60
C SER A 187 -7.08 -5.81 1.53
N THR A 188 -7.43 -5.25 0.37
CA THR A 188 -7.50 -3.79 0.20
C THR A 188 -8.60 -3.19 1.06
N THR A 189 -9.71 -3.91 1.27
CA THR A 189 -10.77 -3.52 2.20
C THR A 189 -10.25 -3.40 3.63
N ILE A 190 -9.59 -4.43 4.15
CA ILE A 190 -8.97 -4.43 5.50
C ILE A 190 -7.93 -3.33 5.62
N LEU A 191 -7.10 -3.16 4.61
CA LEU A 191 -6.07 -2.12 4.56
C LEU A 191 -6.67 -0.71 4.68
N ILE A 192 -7.73 -0.40 3.92
CA ILE A 192 -8.40 0.91 3.98
C ILE A 192 -9.02 1.15 5.36
N VAL A 193 -9.67 0.16 5.94
CA VAL A 193 -10.25 0.25 7.29
C VAL A 193 -9.17 0.50 8.34
N ALA A 194 -8.04 -0.19 8.25
CA ALA A 194 -6.91 0.02 9.17
C ALA A 194 -6.30 1.42 9.03
N VAL A 195 -6.07 1.88 7.79
CA VAL A 195 -5.56 3.24 7.52
C VAL A 195 -6.52 4.30 8.03
N PHE A 196 -7.82 4.19 7.76
CA PHE A 196 -8.86 5.08 8.28
C PHE A 196 -8.81 5.13 9.81
N SER A 197 -8.77 3.97 10.47
CA SER A 197 -8.73 3.87 11.93
C SER A 197 -7.54 4.62 12.52
N VAL A 198 -6.33 4.40 11.96
CA VAL A 198 -5.12 5.11 12.43
C VAL A 198 -5.21 6.60 12.15
N MET A 199 -5.72 7.02 10.99
CA MET A 199 -5.91 8.44 10.68
C MET A 199 -6.89 9.11 11.64
N VAL A 200 -7.99 8.45 12.03
CA VAL A 200 -8.92 8.93 13.05
C VAL A 200 -8.23 9.03 14.42
N LEU A 201 -7.46 8.04 14.83
CA LEU A 201 -6.71 8.05 16.10
C LEU A 201 -5.81 9.27 16.22
N ILE A 202 -5.14 9.65 15.12
CA ILE A 202 -4.14 10.74 15.11
C ILE A 202 -4.78 12.09 14.78
N SER A 203 -6.00 12.12 14.26
CA SER A 203 -6.71 13.34 13.85
C SER A 203 -6.97 14.34 15.00
N GLY A 204 -6.85 13.90 16.26
CA GLY A 204 -7.24 14.69 17.42
C GLY A 204 -8.73 14.58 17.76
N ALA A 205 -9.41 13.56 17.23
CA ALA A 205 -10.78 13.24 17.60
C ALA A 205 -10.91 12.98 19.09
N SER A 206 -12.13 13.16 19.64
CA SER A 206 -12.37 12.90 21.06
C SER A 206 -12.08 11.43 21.40
N TYR A 207 -11.25 11.21 22.42
CA TYR A 207 -10.92 9.86 22.91
C TYR A 207 -12.17 9.04 23.26
N LYS A 208 -13.25 9.67 23.68
CA LYS A 208 -14.52 9.00 23.96
C LYS A 208 -15.05 8.23 22.73
N TYR A 209 -15.02 8.86 21.55
CA TYR A 209 -15.47 8.21 20.32
C TYR A 209 -14.51 7.11 19.88
N ILE A 210 -13.21 7.30 20.10
CA ILE A 210 -12.19 6.30 19.81
C ILE A 210 -12.40 5.05 20.66
N VAL A 211 -12.56 5.24 21.98
CA VAL A 211 -12.84 4.14 22.91
C VAL A 211 -14.17 3.46 22.56
N THR A 212 -15.23 4.23 22.30
CA THR A 212 -16.52 3.69 21.87
C THR A 212 -16.39 2.87 20.60
N PHE A 213 -15.63 3.39 19.61
CA PHE A 213 -15.36 2.65 18.37
C PHE A 213 -14.66 1.32 18.68
N LEU A 214 -13.59 1.32 19.48
CA LEU A 214 -12.85 0.09 19.81
C LEU A 214 -13.72 -0.91 20.59
N VAL A 215 -14.53 -0.43 21.54
CA VAL A 215 -15.45 -1.27 22.32
C VAL A 215 -16.52 -1.92 21.45
N ILE A 216 -16.95 -1.27 20.38
CA ILE A 216 -17.88 -1.85 19.41
C ILE A 216 -17.14 -2.71 18.39
N PHE A 217 -16.03 -2.20 17.84
CA PHE A 217 -15.31 -2.82 16.74
C PHE A 217 -14.71 -4.18 17.11
N ILE A 218 -14.09 -4.29 18.30
CA ILE A 218 -13.46 -5.56 18.72
C ILE A 218 -14.47 -6.69 18.85
N PRO A 219 -15.57 -6.56 19.63
CA PRO A 219 -16.58 -7.62 19.73
C PRO A 219 -17.25 -7.91 18.38
N THR A 220 -17.51 -6.87 17.58
CA THR A 220 -18.10 -7.03 16.24
C THR A 220 -17.15 -7.81 15.33
N SER A 221 -15.84 -7.55 15.35
CA SER A 221 -14.86 -8.30 14.56
C SER A 221 -14.77 -9.76 14.98
N ILE A 222 -14.83 -10.04 16.30
CA ILE A 222 -14.86 -11.41 16.84
C ILE A 222 -16.15 -12.11 16.41
N PHE A 223 -17.28 -11.43 16.52
CA PHE A 223 -18.57 -11.97 16.06
C PHE A 223 -18.59 -12.23 14.56
N LEU A 224 -18.07 -11.30 13.73
CA LEU A 224 -18.00 -11.47 12.29
C LEU A 224 -17.08 -12.63 11.91
N PHE A 225 -15.94 -12.79 12.61
CA PHE A 225 -15.04 -13.92 12.39
C PHE A 225 -15.71 -15.26 12.70
N TRP A 226 -16.49 -15.34 13.78
CA TRP A 226 -17.32 -16.50 14.08
C TRP A 226 -18.45 -16.69 13.07
N TYR A 227 -19.16 -15.60 12.69
CA TYR A 227 -20.30 -15.65 11.78
C TYR A 227 -19.91 -16.14 10.38
N VAL A 228 -18.75 -15.73 9.88
CA VAL A 228 -18.25 -16.16 8.55
C VAL A 228 -18.01 -17.66 8.47
N GLN A 229 -17.78 -18.33 9.60
CA GLN A 229 -17.60 -19.78 9.66
C GLN A 229 -18.90 -20.57 9.58
N GLN A 230 -20.06 -19.90 9.64
CA GLN A 230 -21.36 -20.56 9.65
C GLN A 230 -21.89 -20.75 8.22
N ASP A 231 -22.59 -21.87 7.97
CA ASP A 231 -23.20 -22.16 6.66
C ASP A 231 -24.29 -21.18 6.25
N PHE A 232 -24.94 -20.52 7.24
CA PHE A 232 -26.00 -19.55 7.02
C PHE A 232 -25.52 -18.12 6.79
N GLN A 233 -24.21 -17.90 6.69
CA GLN A 233 -23.68 -16.56 6.44
C GLN A 233 -24.03 -16.06 5.03
N VAL A 234 -24.31 -14.74 4.92
CA VAL A 234 -24.66 -14.07 3.64
C VAL A 234 -23.79 -12.85 3.34
N LEU A 235 -22.80 -12.54 4.21
CA LEU A 235 -21.97 -11.34 4.09
C LEU A 235 -20.84 -11.52 3.08
N LEU A 236 -20.19 -12.69 3.09
CA LEU A 236 -19.12 -13.02 2.17
C LEU A 236 -19.65 -13.91 1.06
N ASN A 237 -19.15 -13.70 -0.16
CA ASN A 237 -19.37 -14.69 -1.20
C ASN A 237 -18.58 -15.98 -0.91
N GLU A 238 -18.99 -17.08 -1.54
CA GLU A 238 -18.40 -18.40 -1.33
C GLU A 238 -16.86 -18.40 -1.47
N TYR A 239 -16.35 -17.69 -2.46
CA TYR A 239 -14.89 -17.57 -2.67
C TYR A 239 -14.16 -16.91 -1.50
N GLN A 240 -14.74 -15.87 -0.90
CA GLN A 240 -14.15 -15.17 0.24
C GLN A 240 -14.29 -16.00 1.53
N GLN A 241 -15.44 -16.63 1.73
CA GLN A 241 -15.68 -17.53 2.86
C GLN A 241 -14.70 -18.70 2.83
N ASN A 242 -14.58 -19.37 1.69
CA ASN A 242 -13.70 -20.52 1.54
C ASN A 242 -12.22 -20.19 1.82
N ARG A 243 -11.76 -18.95 1.54
CA ARG A 243 -10.42 -18.50 1.92
C ARG A 243 -10.22 -18.37 3.43
N VAL A 244 -11.25 -17.95 4.17
CA VAL A 244 -11.20 -17.88 5.63
C VAL A 244 -11.26 -19.28 6.23
N LEU A 245 -12.14 -20.15 5.71
CA LEU A 245 -12.27 -21.53 6.14
C LEU A 245 -11.01 -22.35 5.83
N ALA A 246 -10.39 -22.12 4.66
CA ALA A 246 -9.13 -22.78 4.29
C ALA A 246 -7.98 -22.47 5.26
N MET A 247 -7.95 -21.28 5.88
CA MET A 247 -6.97 -20.96 6.92
C MET A 247 -7.22 -21.77 8.20
N LEU A 248 -8.49 -22.02 8.56
CA LEU A 248 -8.87 -22.71 9.78
C LEU A 248 -8.85 -24.23 9.63
N HIS A 249 -9.26 -24.71 8.46
CA HIS A 249 -9.38 -26.12 8.09
C HIS A 249 -8.64 -26.38 6.76
N PRO A 250 -7.30 -26.31 6.74
CA PRO A 250 -6.52 -26.40 5.51
C PRO A 250 -6.66 -27.76 4.81
N GLU A 251 -7.03 -28.80 5.55
CA GLU A 251 -7.21 -30.17 5.05
C GLU A 251 -8.45 -30.28 4.14
N ASP A 252 -9.50 -29.51 4.43
CA ASP A 252 -10.76 -29.52 3.68
C ASP A 252 -10.68 -28.69 2.37
N TYR A 253 -9.67 -27.80 2.26
CA TYR A 253 -9.51 -26.86 1.13
C TYR A 253 -8.10 -26.92 0.51
N PRO A 254 -7.64 -28.09 0.04
CA PRO A 254 -6.25 -28.27 -0.41
C PRO A 254 -5.88 -27.37 -1.59
N GLU A 255 -6.83 -27.07 -2.50
CA GLU A 255 -6.56 -26.19 -3.66
C GLU A 255 -6.31 -24.73 -3.26
N LEU A 256 -7.02 -24.25 -2.24
CA LEU A 256 -6.89 -22.85 -1.75
C LEU A 256 -5.67 -22.68 -0.87
N THR A 257 -5.26 -23.71 -0.15
CA THR A 257 -4.09 -23.71 0.74
C THR A 257 -2.80 -24.09 0.02
N TYR A 258 -2.87 -24.64 -1.20
CA TYR A 258 -1.72 -25.11 -1.97
C TYR A 258 -0.59 -24.08 -2.06
N GLN A 259 -0.93 -22.80 -2.35
CA GLN A 259 0.06 -21.73 -2.45
C GLN A 259 0.75 -21.44 -1.11
N GLN A 260 -0.02 -21.41 -0.02
CA GLN A 260 0.50 -21.15 1.33
C GLN A 260 1.32 -22.32 1.85
N GLN A 261 0.88 -23.54 1.65
CA GLN A 261 1.62 -24.76 2.05
C GLN A 261 2.98 -24.85 1.33
N ASN A 262 3.01 -24.58 0.02
CA ASN A 262 4.27 -24.57 -0.73
C ASN A 262 5.18 -23.40 -0.29
N ALA A 263 4.61 -22.23 0.02
CA ALA A 263 5.37 -21.10 0.56
C ALA A 263 5.98 -21.44 1.93
N GLU A 264 5.23 -22.11 2.80
CA GLU A 264 5.73 -22.59 4.10
C GLU A 264 6.84 -23.62 3.94
N GLN A 265 6.72 -24.55 2.99
CA GLN A 265 7.79 -25.49 2.66
C GLN A 265 9.05 -24.78 2.16
N ALA A 266 8.90 -23.75 1.33
CA ALA A 266 10.03 -22.92 0.86
C ALA A 266 10.72 -22.21 2.02
N ILE A 267 9.96 -21.61 2.96
CA ILE A 267 10.50 -20.98 4.18
C ILE A 267 11.28 -21.99 5.02
N LYS A 268 10.71 -23.18 5.27
CA LYS A 268 11.36 -24.27 6.02
C LYS A 268 12.64 -24.73 5.34
N ALA A 269 12.63 -24.85 4.01
CA ALA A 269 13.76 -25.27 3.21
C ALA A 269 14.95 -24.29 3.26
N GLY A 270 14.71 -23.00 3.54
CA GLY A 270 15.75 -21.99 3.67
C GLY A 270 16.61 -22.12 4.93
N GLY A 271 16.05 -22.64 6.03
CA GLY A 271 16.78 -22.78 7.29
C GLY A 271 17.34 -21.45 7.82
N LEU A 272 18.51 -21.48 8.44
CA LEU A 272 19.11 -20.27 9.03
C LEU A 272 19.75 -19.33 8.01
N VAL A 273 20.52 -19.85 7.06
CA VAL A 273 21.37 -19.06 6.15
C VAL A 273 20.90 -19.06 4.69
N GLY A 274 19.88 -19.85 4.37
CA GLY A 274 19.34 -19.98 3.03
C GLY A 274 20.12 -20.92 2.10
N LYS A 275 19.59 -21.06 0.89
CA LYS A 275 20.15 -21.91 -0.16
C LYS A 275 20.99 -21.13 -1.18
N PHE A 276 21.12 -19.83 -1.03
CA PHE A 276 21.87 -18.99 -1.96
C PHE A 276 23.32 -19.48 -2.16
N MET A 277 23.97 -19.87 -1.08
CA MET A 277 25.36 -20.38 -1.09
C MET A 277 25.51 -21.73 -1.82
N ASN A 278 24.42 -22.47 -2.01
CA ASN A 278 24.44 -23.82 -2.63
C ASN A 278 24.37 -23.78 -4.18
N GLY A 279 24.40 -22.60 -4.79
CA GLY A 279 24.39 -22.41 -6.23
C GLY A 279 23.03 -22.61 -6.91
N MET A 280 23.02 -22.45 -8.25
CA MET A 280 21.80 -22.49 -9.05
C MET A 280 21.20 -23.88 -9.25
N GLU A 281 22.02 -24.94 -9.15
CA GLU A 281 21.59 -26.32 -9.41
C GLU A 281 20.80 -26.94 -8.26
N SER A 282 20.90 -26.36 -7.05
CA SER A 282 20.17 -26.90 -5.91
C SER A 282 18.66 -26.80 -6.09
N ASP A 283 17.95 -27.85 -5.67
CA ASP A 283 16.48 -27.87 -5.75
C ASP A 283 15.85 -26.81 -4.83
N ARG A 284 14.79 -26.16 -5.32
CA ARG A 284 14.08 -25.07 -4.65
C ARG A 284 12.61 -25.39 -4.50
N ALA A 285 12.12 -25.42 -3.26
CA ALA A 285 10.72 -25.63 -2.95
C ALA A 285 9.84 -24.47 -3.48
N SER A 286 10.38 -23.25 -3.56
CA SER A 286 9.69 -22.10 -4.14
C SER A 286 9.28 -22.27 -5.60
N ARG A 287 9.88 -23.22 -6.34
CA ARG A 287 9.45 -23.58 -7.71
C ARG A 287 8.00 -24.04 -7.77
N SER A 288 7.54 -24.68 -6.71
CA SER A 288 6.17 -25.20 -6.60
C SER A 288 5.17 -24.14 -6.12
N VAL A 289 5.63 -22.93 -5.75
CA VAL A 289 4.75 -21.83 -5.30
C VAL A 289 4.23 -21.07 -6.53
N PRO A 290 2.92 -21.14 -6.83
CA PRO A 290 2.34 -20.32 -7.89
C PRO A 290 2.45 -18.82 -7.58
N VAL A 291 2.67 -17.99 -8.59
CA VAL A 291 2.72 -16.50 -8.45
C VAL A 291 3.72 -16.03 -7.38
N LYS A 292 4.80 -16.79 -7.18
CA LYS A 292 5.85 -16.51 -6.18
C LYS A 292 6.53 -15.15 -6.38
N GLU A 293 6.62 -14.68 -7.60
CA GLU A 293 7.19 -13.38 -7.98
C GLU A 293 6.34 -12.19 -7.55
N SER A 294 5.06 -12.40 -7.23
CA SER A 294 4.11 -11.37 -6.78
C SER A 294 3.81 -11.52 -5.28
N ASP A 295 2.75 -12.20 -4.94
CA ASP A 295 2.17 -12.20 -3.59
C ASP A 295 2.97 -13.04 -2.59
N PHE A 296 3.77 -14.00 -3.08
CA PHE A 296 4.56 -14.93 -2.26
C PHE A 296 6.07 -14.70 -2.35
N ILE A 297 6.53 -13.52 -2.79
CA ILE A 297 7.97 -13.26 -2.97
C ILE A 297 8.77 -13.42 -1.68
N PHE A 298 8.16 -13.17 -0.51
CA PHE A 298 8.82 -13.34 0.79
C PHE A 298 9.22 -14.80 1.06
N SER A 299 8.49 -15.78 0.52
CA SER A 299 8.91 -17.20 0.61
C SER A 299 10.20 -17.47 -0.15
N ALA A 300 10.40 -16.80 -1.31
CA ALA A 300 11.66 -16.88 -2.05
C ALA A 300 12.80 -16.16 -1.31
N VAL A 301 12.54 -15.02 -0.62
CA VAL A 301 13.50 -14.39 0.29
C VAL A 301 13.97 -15.39 1.35
N ALA A 302 13.01 -16.05 2.01
CA ALA A 302 13.30 -16.96 3.10
C ALA A 302 14.03 -18.21 2.60
N GLU A 303 13.71 -18.75 1.44
CA GLU A 303 14.41 -19.89 0.87
C GLU A 303 15.84 -19.54 0.44
N GLU A 304 16.03 -18.41 -0.24
CA GLU A 304 17.35 -18.02 -0.75
C GLU A 304 18.29 -17.52 0.33
N PHE A 305 17.82 -16.69 1.25
CA PHE A 305 18.65 -16.01 2.25
C PHE A 305 18.41 -16.52 3.68
N GLY A 306 17.51 -17.46 3.88
CA GLY A 306 17.20 -18.08 5.17
C GLY A 306 16.52 -17.14 6.16
N PHE A 307 16.50 -17.56 7.41
CA PHE A 307 15.96 -16.77 8.52
C PHE A 307 16.68 -15.43 8.71
N ILE A 308 18.04 -15.45 8.62
CA ILE A 308 18.83 -14.22 8.75
C ILE A 308 18.48 -13.21 7.68
N GLY A 309 18.40 -13.63 6.41
CA GLY A 309 18.02 -12.73 5.31
C GLY A 309 16.59 -12.22 5.44
N SER A 310 15.67 -13.06 5.90
CA SER A 310 14.29 -12.67 6.18
C SER A 310 14.21 -11.56 7.24
N ILE A 311 14.97 -11.71 8.35
CA ILE A 311 15.05 -10.68 9.39
C ILE A 311 15.66 -9.38 8.84
N ILE A 312 16.72 -9.46 8.02
CA ILE A 312 17.29 -8.26 7.39
C ILE A 312 16.25 -7.52 6.56
N VAL A 313 15.46 -8.22 5.74
CA VAL A 313 14.38 -7.61 4.95
C VAL A 313 13.32 -6.97 5.85
N LEU A 314 12.91 -7.64 6.94
CA LEU A 314 11.97 -7.06 7.91
C LEU A 314 12.52 -5.79 8.56
N VAL A 315 13.80 -5.78 8.92
CA VAL A 315 14.49 -4.61 9.48
C VAL A 315 14.55 -3.46 8.47
N LEU A 316 14.78 -3.74 7.18
CA LEU A 316 14.74 -2.71 6.14
C LEU A 316 13.34 -2.07 6.04
N TYR A 317 12.26 -2.86 6.08
CA TYR A 317 10.90 -2.32 6.14
C TYR A 317 10.63 -1.55 7.43
N ALA A 318 11.10 -2.02 8.57
CA ALA A 318 10.98 -1.28 9.83
C ALA A 318 11.67 0.08 9.75
N PHE A 319 12.88 0.16 9.20
CA PHE A 319 13.56 1.44 8.97
C PHE A 319 12.80 2.32 7.97
N LEU A 320 12.25 1.76 6.90
CA LEU A 320 11.41 2.49 5.94
C LEU A 320 10.25 3.19 6.68
N ILE A 321 9.50 2.46 7.49
CA ILE A 321 8.37 3.00 8.26
C ILE A 321 8.86 4.03 9.29
N LEU A 322 9.96 3.78 10.00
CA LEU A 322 10.54 4.71 10.96
C LEU A 322 10.95 6.04 10.30
N PHE A 323 11.52 6.01 9.09
CA PHE A 323 11.85 7.24 8.36
C PHE A 323 10.58 7.99 7.94
N ILE A 324 9.52 7.30 7.53
CA ILE A 324 8.23 7.95 7.22
C ILE A 324 7.63 8.60 8.47
N ILE A 325 7.65 7.91 9.61
CA ILE A 325 7.21 8.47 10.90
C ILE A 325 8.06 9.70 11.27
N ARG A 326 9.39 9.65 11.04
CA ARG A 326 10.29 10.79 11.27
C ARG A 326 9.90 11.98 10.38
N VAL A 327 9.58 11.75 9.09
CA VAL A 327 9.07 12.80 8.18
C VAL A 327 7.75 13.36 8.72
N ALA A 328 6.81 12.51 9.12
CA ALA A 328 5.53 12.94 9.68
C ALA A 328 5.69 13.81 10.93
N ARG A 329 6.63 13.47 11.81
CA ARG A 329 6.93 14.26 13.03
C ARG A 329 7.56 15.61 12.74
N LYS A 330 8.34 15.72 11.65
CA LYS A 330 9.02 16.95 11.23
C LYS A 330 8.21 17.79 10.23
N ALA A 331 7.06 17.29 9.77
CA ALA A 331 6.20 17.99 8.80
C ALA A 331 5.84 19.39 9.33
N SER A 332 5.81 20.35 8.40
CA SER A 332 5.56 21.77 8.71
C SER A 332 4.18 22.00 9.32
N ASP A 333 3.19 21.20 8.92
CA ASP A 333 1.81 21.37 9.29
C ASP A 333 1.08 20.07 9.59
N TYR A 334 -0.16 20.18 10.02
CA TYR A 334 -1.06 19.06 10.31
C TYR A 334 -1.36 18.24 9.06
N LEU A 335 -1.53 18.88 7.88
CA LEU A 335 -1.85 18.20 6.63
C LEU A 335 -0.75 17.25 6.20
N GLY A 336 0.50 17.74 6.12
CA GLY A 336 1.66 16.93 5.76
C GLY A 336 1.87 15.76 6.74
N ARG A 337 1.65 16.01 8.04
CA ARG A 337 1.68 14.95 9.07
C ARG A 337 0.66 13.86 8.79
N MET A 338 -0.60 14.24 8.51
CA MET A 338 -1.69 13.29 8.25
C MET A 338 -1.44 12.46 7.00
N ILE A 339 -0.94 13.07 5.91
CA ILE A 339 -0.60 12.36 4.66
C ILE A 339 0.52 11.36 4.93
N ALA A 340 1.62 11.79 5.56
CA ALA A 340 2.77 10.92 5.81
C ALA A 340 2.40 9.73 6.72
N ILE A 341 1.58 9.94 7.76
CA ILE A 341 1.11 8.86 8.62
C ILE A 341 0.17 7.92 7.86
N GLY A 342 -0.76 8.44 7.07
CA GLY A 342 -1.67 7.64 6.27
C GLY A 342 -0.90 6.71 5.32
N PHE A 343 0.10 7.23 4.60
CA PHE A 343 0.94 6.45 3.70
C PHE A 343 1.85 5.46 4.46
N GLY A 344 2.44 5.89 5.58
CA GLY A 344 3.24 5.00 6.42
C GLY A 344 2.43 3.83 6.97
N THR A 345 1.19 4.09 7.42
CA THR A 345 0.27 3.04 7.87
C THR A 345 -0.10 2.11 6.72
N MET A 346 -0.36 2.64 5.52
CA MET A 346 -0.70 1.84 4.35
C MET A 346 0.43 0.86 4.02
N LEU A 347 1.67 1.32 3.96
CA LEU A 347 2.84 0.47 3.71
C LEU A 347 3.04 -0.56 4.84
N LEU A 348 2.90 -0.15 6.10
CA LEU A 348 3.02 -1.06 7.26
C LEU A 348 2.00 -2.21 7.18
N ILE A 349 0.73 -1.89 6.92
CA ILE A 349 -0.33 -2.89 6.83
C ILE A 349 -0.15 -3.79 5.61
N GLN A 350 0.30 -3.27 4.47
CA GLN A 350 0.62 -4.10 3.29
C GLN A 350 1.72 -5.13 3.60
N VAL A 351 2.81 -4.69 4.24
CA VAL A 351 3.89 -5.59 4.67
C VAL A 351 3.38 -6.63 5.66
N PHE A 352 2.61 -6.21 6.67
CA PHE A 352 2.05 -7.11 7.67
C PHE A 352 1.12 -8.17 7.07
N ILE A 353 0.20 -7.77 6.18
CA ILE A 353 -0.73 -8.70 5.53
C ILE A 353 0.05 -9.66 4.63
N ASN A 354 0.98 -9.19 3.78
CA ASN A 354 1.75 -10.06 2.90
C ASN A 354 2.51 -11.13 3.68
N ILE A 355 3.28 -10.72 4.69
CA ILE A 355 4.07 -11.65 5.50
C ILE A 355 3.15 -12.61 6.26
N GLY A 356 2.04 -12.11 6.83
CA GLY A 356 1.05 -12.93 7.52
C GLY A 356 0.42 -13.99 6.61
N VAL A 357 0.18 -13.66 5.33
CA VAL A 357 -0.31 -14.61 4.32
C VAL A 357 0.74 -15.66 3.98
N VAL A 358 1.98 -15.23 3.71
CA VAL A 358 3.08 -16.13 3.32
C VAL A 358 3.47 -17.10 4.45
N THR A 359 3.28 -16.67 5.71
CA THR A 359 3.53 -17.49 6.91
C THR A 359 2.29 -18.22 7.42
N SER A 360 1.21 -18.26 6.65
CA SER A 360 -0.06 -18.92 6.99
C SER A 360 -0.74 -18.40 8.27
N LEU A 361 -0.36 -17.21 8.76
CA LEU A 361 -1.01 -16.53 9.89
C LEU A 361 -2.31 -15.81 9.49
N LEU A 362 -2.43 -15.46 8.21
CA LEU A 362 -3.60 -14.78 7.63
C LEU A 362 -4.10 -15.57 6.42
N PRO A 363 -5.41 -15.47 6.10
CA PRO A 363 -5.95 -16.12 4.91
C PRO A 363 -5.32 -15.55 3.64
N ASN A 364 -5.20 -16.39 2.60
CA ASN A 364 -4.62 -15.97 1.31
C ASN A 364 -5.45 -14.85 0.68
N THR A 365 -4.88 -13.67 0.53
CA THR A 365 -5.59 -12.46 0.12
C THR A 365 -5.02 -11.76 -1.11
N GLY A 366 -3.80 -12.08 -1.54
CA GLY A 366 -3.20 -11.57 -2.79
C GLY A 366 -2.76 -10.10 -2.71
N ILE A 367 -2.12 -9.69 -1.62
CA ILE A 367 -1.45 -8.39 -1.53
C ILE A 367 0.04 -8.53 -1.87
N ALA A 368 0.52 -7.70 -2.78
CA ALA A 368 1.94 -7.63 -3.13
C ALA A 368 2.77 -6.98 -2.01
N LEU A 369 3.99 -7.48 -1.77
CA LEU A 369 4.96 -6.87 -0.85
C LEU A 369 5.51 -5.57 -1.45
N PRO A 370 5.34 -4.39 -0.82
CA PRO A 370 5.72 -3.10 -1.40
C PRO A 370 7.17 -3.06 -1.87
N PHE A 371 7.42 -2.53 -3.06
CA PHE A 371 8.73 -2.36 -3.72
C PHE A 371 9.46 -3.66 -4.09
N MET A 372 9.13 -4.80 -3.50
CA MET A 372 9.82 -6.07 -3.74
C MET A 372 9.11 -6.94 -4.77
N SER A 373 7.79 -7.07 -4.65
CA SER A 373 6.96 -7.90 -5.52
C SER A 373 6.88 -7.39 -6.95
N SER A 374 6.69 -8.31 -7.88
CA SER A 374 6.32 -7.96 -9.25
C SER A 374 4.87 -7.46 -9.27
N GLY A 375 4.69 -6.24 -9.76
CA GLY A 375 3.36 -5.63 -9.85
C GLY A 375 3.48 -4.17 -10.28
N LEU A 376 3.39 -3.90 -11.59
CA LEU A 376 3.67 -2.57 -12.14
C LEU A 376 2.78 -1.48 -11.52
N SER A 377 1.47 -1.73 -11.40
CA SER A 377 0.52 -0.74 -10.86
C SER A 377 0.80 -0.45 -9.39
N SER A 378 0.95 -1.48 -8.56
CA SER A 378 1.24 -1.33 -7.13
C SER A 378 2.59 -0.66 -6.90
N LEU A 379 3.63 -1.06 -7.66
CA LEU A 379 4.97 -0.45 -7.56
C LEU A 379 4.94 1.05 -7.88
N LEU A 380 4.36 1.45 -9.03
CA LEU A 380 4.32 2.86 -9.43
C LEU A 380 3.51 3.71 -8.45
N VAL A 381 2.41 3.18 -7.93
CA VAL A 381 1.59 3.86 -6.92
C VAL A 381 2.34 4.00 -5.59
N ASN A 382 3.06 2.96 -5.16
CA ASN A 382 3.90 3.04 -3.96
C ASN A 382 5.05 4.05 -4.14
N LEU A 383 5.68 4.12 -5.33
CA LEU A 383 6.72 5.11 -5.64
C LEU A 383 6.16 6.54 -5.70
N LEU A 384 4.92 6.71 -6.20
CA LEU A 384 4.21 8.01 -6.15
C LEU A 384 4.03 8.49 -4.70
N MET A 385 3.62 7.61 -3.78
CA MET A 385 3.52 7.96 -2.35
C MET A 385 4.86 8.39 -1.77
N ILE A 386 5.95 7.71 -2.12
CA ILE A 386 7.31 8.11 -1.69
C ILE A 386 7.65 9.51 -2.22
N GLY A 387 7.29 9.84 -3.46
CA GLY A 387 7.46 11.18 -4.01
C GLY A 387 6.76 12.26 -3.18
N ILE A 388 5.51 12.01 -2.76
CA ILE A 388 4.76 12.93 -1.88
C ILE A 388 5.42 13.03 -0.49
N ILE A 389 5.88 11.92 0.09
CA ILE A 389 6.56 11.91 1.40
C ILE A 389 7.88 12.70 1.32
N LEU A 390 8.63 12.58 0.23
CA LEU A 390 9.85 13.38 0.01
C LEU A 390 9.52 14.86 -0.10
N ASN A 391 8.44 15.24 -0.81
CA ASN A 391 7.99 16.64 -0.85
C ASN A 391 7.69 17.18 0.55
N ILE A 392 6.97 16.42 1.38
CA ILE A 392 6.70 16.77 2.78
C ILE A 392 8.01 16.93 3.56
N SER A 393 8.99 16.06 3.35
CA SER A 393 10.28 16.14 4.05
C SER A 393 11.10 17.38 3.71
N MET A 394 10.97 17.89 2.48
CA MET A 394 11.64 19.11 2.02
C MET A 394 10.96 20.40 2.53
N GLN A 395 9.82 20.28 3.20
CA GLN A 395 9.10 21.39 3.82
C GLN A 395 9.03 21.20 5.34
N PRO A 396 10.17 21.18 6.07
CA PRO A 396 10.17 20.96 7.51
C PRO A 396 9.58 22.15 8.25
N LYS A 397 9.11 21.91 9.47
CA LYS A 397 8.68 22.97 10.38
C LYS A 397 9.84 23.95 10.59
N LYS A 398 9.65 25.21 10.23
CA LYS A 398 10.64 26.26 10.54
C LYS A 398 10.81 26.29 12.06
N ALA A 399 12.05 26.24 12.55
CA ALA A 399 12.32 26.50 13.96
C ALA A 399 11.70 27.86 14.30
N GLU A 400 10.82 27.90 15.30
CA GLU A 400 10.35 29.19 15.84
C GLU A 400 11.62 29.94 16.24
N ALA A 401 11.81 31.16 15.67
CA ALA A 401 12.86 32.04 16.13
C ALA A 401 12.71 32.16 17.66
N PRO A 402 13.81 32.12 18.43
CA PRO A 402 13.72 32.36 19.85
C PRO A 402 12.90 33.62 20.04
N LYS A 403 11.83 33.55 20.83
CA LYS A 403 11.14 34.76 21.24
C LYS A 403 12.24 35.59 21.90
N GLU A 404 12.61 36.71 21.25
CA GLU A 404 13.37 37.74 21.93
C GLU A 404 12.56 38.07 23.18
N ASP A 405 13.09 37.71 24.32
CA ASP A 405 12.59 38.13 25.62
C ASP A 405 12.68 39.67 25.63
N SER A 406 11.58 40.32 25.21
CA SER A 406 11.37 41.75 25.41
C SER A 406 10.97 42.00 26.87
N GLU A 407 11.82 41.57 27.79
CA GLU A 407 11.81 42.02 29.19
C GLU A 407 13.12 42.74 29.54
N PHE A 408 13.27 43.90 28.99
CA PHE A 408 13.97 44.99 29.68
C PHE A 408 13.04 46.18 29.71
N GLY A 409 12.00 46.12 30.53
CA GLY A 409 11.29 47.26 31.06
C GLY A 409 12.22 47.97 32.05
N PHE A 410 12.84 49.04 31.59
CA PHE A 410 13.52 49.98 32.48
C PHE A 410 12.55 50.48 33.50
N ILE A 411 12.86 50.24 34.77
CA ILE A 411 12.38 50.98 35.93
C ILE A 411 13.08 52.32 35.86
N ASP A 412 12.35 53.38 35.56
CA ASP A 412 12.74 54.76 35.84
C ASP A 412 11.73 55.43 36.76
N ALA A 413 12.29 55.76 37.95
CA ALA A 413 11.99 56.78 38.97
C ALA A 413 10.53 57.21 39.19
#